data_0d8a6fe9fb7113bcc46be09108451c2d
#
_entry.id   0d8a6fe9fb7113bcc46be09108451c2d
#
_cell.length_a   1.000
_cell.length_b   1.000
_cell.length_c   1.000
_cell.angle_alpha   90.00
_cell.angle_beta   90.00
_cell.angle_gamma   90.00
#
_symmetry.space_group_name_H-M   'P 1'
#
loop_
_entity.id
_entity.type
_entity.pdbx_description
1 polymer ?
#
loop_
_entity_poly.entity_id
_entity_poly.type
_entity_poly.pdbx_seq_one_letter_code
_entity_poly.pdbx_strand_id
1 'polypeptide(L)'
;MTTSHNEEGFSLIEILVVIIVLGVLASVTVFAVRGVADRGEDAACDSEARTLSIAADLYMAQEQVDALPATGSGENRFEQTLVDVGFLKSTSSTYDLAADGTVTADGEPCT
;
A
#
# COMPACT_ATOMS: atom_id res chain seq x y z
N MET A 1 23.72 38.00 -34.34
CA MET A 1 24.23 37.57 -33.57
C MET A 1 24.21 38.01 -32.22
N THR A 2 24.06 39.10 -31.90
CA THR A 2 24.05 39.51 -30.59
C THR A 2 23.01 38.85 -29.78
N THR A 3 21.96 38.53 -30.40
CA THR A 3 20.92 37.86 -29.66
C THR A 3 21.42 36.61 -29.02
N SER A 4 22.36 35.96 -29.62
CA SER A 4 22.85 34.77 -29.01
C SER A 4 23.46 35.07 -27.67
N HIS A 5 23.97 36.23 -27.46
CA HIS A 5 24.44 36.62 -26.16
C HIS A 5 23.34 36.53 -25.14
N ASN A 6 22.20 37.04 -25.50
CA ASN A 6 21.09 37.07 -24.57
C ASN A 6 20.58 35.70 -24.29
N GLU A 7 20.61 34.87 -25.29
CA GLU A 7 20.15 33.53 -25.10
C GLU A 7 21.09 32.74 -24.26
N GLU A 8 22.37 32.96 -24.53
CA GLU A 8 23.38 32.35 -23.74
C GLU A 8 23.45 33.05 -22.45
N GLY A 9 22.75 34.12 -22.32
CA GLY A 9 22.95 35.09 -21.32
C GLY A 9 22.58 34.75 -19.93
N PHE A 10 22.35 33.52 -19.59
CA PHE A 10 22.27 33.17 -18.19
C PHE A 10 23.60 33.46 -17.55
N SER A 11 23.60 34.30 -16.54
CA SER A 11 24.80 34.58 -15.80
C SER A 11 25.11 33.47 -14.84
N LEU A 12 26.33 33.40 -14.38
CA LEU A 12 26.73 32.41 -13.40
C LEU A 12 25.89 32.52 -12.14
N ILE A 13 25.60 33.74 -11.73
CA ILE A 13 24.81 33.93 -10.52
C ILE A 13 23.36 33.46 -10.72
N GLU A 14 22.87 33.59 -11.93
CA GLU A 14 21.53 33.13 -12.25
C GLU A 14 21.42 31.62 -12.15
N ILE A 15 22.39 30.93 -12.71
CA ILE A 15 22.47 29.48 -12.60
C ILE A 15 22.66 29.04 -11.15
N LEU A 16 23.51 29.74 -10.43
CA LEU A 16 23.74 29.46 -9.02
C LEU A 16 22.46 29.55 -8.21
N VAL A 17 21.67 30.61 -8.41
CA VAL A 17 20.40 30.78 -7.71
C VAL A 17 19.43 29.66 -8.06
N VAL A 18 19.39 29.25 -9.31
CA VAL A 18 18.52 28.17 -9.74
C VAL A 18 18.84 26.87 -9.04
N ILE A 19 20.12 26.49 -8.97
CA ILE A 19 20.48 25.24 -8.32
C ILE A 19 20.25 25.27 -6.81
N ILE A 20 20.40 26.43 -6.17
CA ILE A 20 20.11 26.57 -4.76
C ILE A 20 18.61 26.39 -4.51
N VAL A 21 17.77 27.02 -5.31
CA VAL A 21 16.33 26.89 -5.18
C VAL A 21 15.90 25.44 -5.41
N LEU A 22 16.44 24.80 -6.43
CA LEU A 22 16.11 23.40 -6.71
C LEU A 22 16.54 22.50 -5.57
N GLY A 23 17.69 22.76 -4.96
CA GLY A 23 18.15 21.99 -3.81
C GLY A 23 17.23 22.09 -2.62
N VAL A 24 16.74 23.30 -2.33
CA VAL A 24 15.81 23.52 -1.22
C VAL A 24 14.49 22.80 -1.50
N LEU A 25 13.96 22.94 -2.70
CA LEU A 25 12.70 22.29 -3.07
C LEU A 25 12.82 20.78 -3.01
N ALA A 26 13.94 20.24 -3.47
CA ALA A 26 14.17 18.80 -3.43
C ALA A 26 14.19 18.28 -1.99
N SER A 27 14.80 19.02 -1.09
CA SER A 27 14.86 18.64 0.32
C SER A 27 13.48 18.56 0.95
N VAL A 28 12.64 19.54 0.69
CA VAL A 28 11.28 19.57 1.21
C VAL A 28 10.45 18.43 0.64
N THR A 29 10.61 18.18 -0.66
CA THR A 29 9.85 17.12 -1.33
C THR A 29 10.19 15.74 -0.77
N VAL A 30 11.46 15.45 -0.55
CA VAL A 30 11.87 14.16 0.01
C VAL A 30 11.29 13.96 1.40
N PHE A 31 11.30 14.99 2.21
CA PHE A 31 10.75 14.91 3.56
C PHE A 31 9.25 14.65 3.52
N ALA A 32 8.53 15.35 2.66
CA ALA A 32 7.09 15.20 2.53
C ALA A 32 6.70 13.81 2.04
N VAL A 33 7.47 13.27 1.08
CA VAL A 33 7.18 11.95 0.52
C VAL A 33 7.34 10.85 1.57
N ARG A 34 8.33 10.96 2.44
CA ARG A 34 8.51 9.98 3.50
C ARG A 34 7.28 9.90 4.41
N GLY A 35 6.75 11.04 4.81
CA GLY A 35 5.56 11.07 5.63
C GLY A 35 4.35 10.45 4.95
N VAL A 36 4.18 10.72 3.66
CA VAL A 36 3.09 10.17 2.88
C VAL A 36 3.26 8.65 2.72
N ALA A 37 4.49 8.20 2.51
CA ALA A 37 4.74 6.77 2.36
C ALA A 37 4.38 5.99 3.62
N ASP A 38 4.74 6.51 4.80
CA ASP A 38 4.41 5.86 6.06
C ASP A 38 2.89 5.77 6.27
N ARG A 39 2.18 6.85 5.98
CA ARG A 39 0.72 6.86 6.09
C ARG A 39 0.07 5.93 5.08
N GLY A 40 0.64 5.87 3.89
CA GLY A 40 0.16 4.97 2.84
C GLY A 40 0.29 3.51 3.24
N GLU A 41 1.38 3.17 3.91
CA GLU A 41 1.60 1.82 4.40
C GLU A 41 0.57 1.44 5.46
N ASP A 42 0.34 2.34 6.45
CA ASP A 42 -0.68 2.11 7.46
C ASP A 42 -2.06 1.97 6.84
N ALA A 43 -2.40 2.82 5.88
CA ALA A 43 -3.69 2.76 5.20
C ALA A 43 -3.83 1.47 4.40
N ALA A 44 -2.77 0.99 3.79
CA ALA A 44 -2.79 -0.26 3.04
C ALA A 44 -3.01 -1.44 3.98
N CYS A 45 -2.40 -1.43 5.16
CA CYS A 45 -2.61 -2.48 6.15
C CYS A 45 -4.06 -2.50 6.62
N ASP A 46 -4.62 -1.34 6.96
CA ASP A 46 -6.03 -1.25 7.36
C ASP A 46 -6.95 -1.73 6.26
N SER A 47 -6.67 -1.36 5.02
CA SER A 47 -7.49 -1.76 3.88
C SER A 47 -7.44 -3.25 3.67
N GLU A 48 -6.28 -3.86 3.80
CA GLU A 48 -6.13 -5.30 3.63
C GLU A 48 -6.87 -6.06 4.70
N ALA A 49 -6.74 -5.63 5.96
CA ALA A 49 -7.45 -6.26 7.06
C ALA A 49 -8.97 -6.18 6.88
N ARG A 50 -9.48 -5.04 6.45
CA ARG A 50 -10.90 -4.87 6.18
C ARG A 50 -11.37 -5.73 5.04
N THR A 51 -10.57 -5.83 4.00
CA THR A 51 -10.91 -6.67 2.85
C THR A 51 -11.06 -8.13 3.25
N LEU A 52 -10.14 -8.65 4.05
CA LEU A 52 -10.24 -10.00 4.55
C LEU A 52 -11.47 -10.20 5.42
N SER A 53 -11.73 -9.27 6.33
CA SER A 53 -12.87 -9.36 7.23
C SER A 53 -14.19 -9.33 6.45
N ILE A 54 -14.30 -8.42 5.50
CA ILE A 54 -15.52 -8.30 4.69
C ILE A 54 -15.72 -9.54 3.82
N ALA A 55 -14.67 -10.07 3.24
CA ALA A 55 -14.76 -11.26 2.42
C ALA A 55 -15.22 -12.46 3.25
N ALA A 56 -14.70 -12.59 4.46
CA ALA A 56 -15.09 -13.67 5.35
C ALA A 56 -16.56 -13.54 5.77
N ASP A 57 -16.98 -12.33 6.15
CA ASP A 57 -18.36 -12.08 6.55
C ASP A 57 -19.31 -12.35 5.39
N LEU A 58 -18.92 -11.94 4.20
CA LEU A 58 -19.74 -12.14 3.01
C LEU A 58 -19.91 -13.63 2.71
N TYR A 59 -18.85 -14.40 2.81
CA TYR A 59 -18.91 -15.83 2.62
C TYR A 59 -19.85 -16.48 3.63
N MET A 60 -19.66 -16.16 4.91
CA MET A 60 -20.48 -16.75 5.96
C MET A 60 -21.96 -16.37 5.82
N ALA A 61 -22.23 -15.15 5.42
CA ALA A 61 -23.62 -14.71 5.19
C ALA A 61 -24.24 -15.39 3.98
N GLN A 62 -23.49 -15.53 2.90
CA GLN A 62 -24.00 -16.13 1.67
C GLN A 62 -24.23 -17.62 1.81
N GLU A 63 -23.32 -18.32 2.49
CA GLU A 63 -23.44 -19.76 2.70
C GLU A 63 -24.22 -20.10 3.96
N GLN A 64 -24.58 -19.09 4.75
CA GLN A 64 -25.31 -19.26 6.00
C GLN A 64 -24.61 -20.20 6.96
N VAL A 65 -23.30 -20.00 7.10
CA VAL A 65 -22.46 -20.80 8.02
C VAL A 65 -21.80 -19.87 9.02
N ASP A 66 -21.40 -20.43 10.16
CA ASP A 66 -20.78 -19.67 11.24
C ASP A 66 -19.26 -19.72 11.17
N ALA A 67 -18.70 -20.50 10.26
CA ALA A 67 -17.26 -20.67 10.15
C ALA A 67 -16.88 -20.92 8.70
N LEU A 68 -15.68 -20.52 8.35
CA LEU A 68 -15.13 -20.74 7.02
C LEU A 68 -14.60 -22.18 6.92
N PRO A 69 -14.88 -22.89 5.83
CA PRO A 69 -14.23 -24.18 5.59
C PRO A 69 -12.79 -23.95 5.14
N ALA A 70 -11.93 -24.88 5.44
CA ALA A 70 -10.54 -24.83 5.02
C ALA A 70 -10.40 -25.44 3.63
N THR A 71 -9.56 -24.82 2.80
CA THR A 71 -9.18 -25.37 1.50
C THR A 71 -7.68 -25.65 1.57
N GLY A 72 -7.32 -26.90 1.55
CA GLY A 72 -5.93 -27.30 1.73
C GLY A 72 -5.56 -27.39 3.21
N SER A 73 -4.26 -27.43 3.48
CA SER A 73 -3.77 -27.64 4.83
C SER A 73 -2.74 -26.59 5.28
N GLY A 74 -2.55 -25.52 4.51
CA GLY A 74 -1.58 -24.49 4.84
C GLY A 74 -2.11 -23.45 5.80
N GLU A 75 -1.28 -22.49 6.12
CA GLU A 75 -1.67 -21.37 6.97
C GLU A 75 -2.78 -20.55 6.33
N ASN A 76 -2.78 -20.45 5.02
CA ASN A 76 -3.74 -19.64 4.27
C ASN A 76 -4.96 -20.44 3.83
N ARG A 77 -5.28 -21.55 4.54
CA ARG A 77 -6.37 -22.43 4.10
C ARG A 77 -7.74 -21.79 4.10
N PHE A 78 -7.99 -20.85 4.99
CA PHE A 78 -9.28 -20.14 5.02
C PHE A 78 -9.34 -19.05 3.97
N GLU A 79 -8.23 -18.36 3.76
CA GLU A 79 -8.14 -17.37 2.68
C GLU A 79 -8.27 -18.03 1.33
N GLN A 80 -7.70 -19.21 1.18
CA GLN A 80 -7.78 -19.95 -0.08
C GLN A 80 -9.24 -20.27 -0.44
N THR A 81 -10.07 -20.54 0.55
CA THR A 81 -11.50 -20.74 0.32
C THR A 81 -12.12 -19.48 -0.30
N LEU A 82 -11.77 -18.32 0.21
CA LEU A 82 -12.28 -17.05 -0.32
C LEU A 82 -11.73 -16.75 -1.71
N VAL A 83 -10.49 -17.12 -1.98
CA VAL A 83 -9.90 -16.97 -3.31
C VAL A 83 -10.63 -17.85 -4.32
N ASP A 84 -10.91 -19.08 -3.94
CA ASP A 84 -11.55 -20.04 -4.84
C ASP A 84 -12.97 -19.62 -5.24
N VAL A 85 -13.69 -18.97 -4.34
CA VAL A 85 -15.05 -18.49 -4.65
C VAL A 85 -15.06 -17.09 -5.24
N GLY A 86 -13.90 -16.45 -5.33
CA GLY A 86 -13.78 -15.17 -6.01
C GLY A 86 -13.95 -13.94 -5.14
N PHE A 87 -14.03 -14.10 -3.82
CA PHE A 87 -14.17 -12.95 -2.92
C PHE A 87 -12.83 -12.30 -2.60
N LEU A 88 -11.73 -13.01 -2.80
CA LEU A 88 -10.37 -12.47 -2.71
C LEU A 88 -9.64 -12.80 -3.98
N LYS A 89 -8.69 -11.94 -4.35
CA LYS A 89 -7.84 -12.18 -5.52
C LYS A 89 -6.67 -13.10 -5.18
N SER A 90 -6.17 -12.98 -3.97
CA SER A 90 -5.01 -13.76 -3.52
C SER A 90 -5.01 -13.84 -2.01
N THR A 91 -4.23 -14.77 -1.47
CA THR A 91 -4.04 -14.86 -0.02
C THR A 91 -3.15 -13.72 0.45
N SER A 92 -3.28 -13.36 1.72
CA SER A 92 -2.47 -12.30 2.31
C SER A 92 -1.17 -12.87 2.85
N SER A 93 -0.11 -12.08 2.76
CA SER A 93 1.17 -12.41 3.38
C SER A 93 1.40 -11.64 4.67
N THR A 94 0.50 -10.72 5.01
CA THR A 94 0.65 -9.83 6.16
C THR A 94 -0.43 -10.01 7.20
N TYR A 95 -1.51 -10.68 6.86
CA TYR A 95 -2.60 -10.96 7.79
C TYR A 95 -3.01 -12.42 7.68
N ASP A 96 -3.46 -12.96 8.80
CA ASP A 96 -3.94 -14.33 8.88
C ASP A 96 -5.44 -14.32 9.20
N LEU A 97 -6.17 -15.21 8.56
CA LEU A 97 -7.61 -15.31 8.72
C LEU A 97 -7.95 -16.60 9.44
N ALA A 98 -8.73 -16.47 10.51
CA ALA A 98 -9.20 -17.63 11.27
C ALA A 98 -10.55 -18.12 10.73
N ALA A 99 -10.93 -19.31 11.14
CA ALA A 99 -12.19 -19.91 10.68
C ALA A 99 -13.41 -19.08 11.06
N ASP A 100 -13.36 -18.35 12.17
CA ASP A 100 -14.46 -17.52 12.62
C ASP A 100 -14.51 -16.14 11.98
N GLY A 101 -13.57 -15.87 11.05
CA GLY A 101 -13.51 -14.58 10.38
C GLY A 101 -12.57 -13.57 11.05
N THR A 102 -11.94 -13.95 12.16
CA THR A 102 -11.00 -13.06 12.84
C THR A 102 -9.75 -12.85 12.00
N VAL A 103 -9.32 -11.60 11.88
CA VAL A 103 -8.14 -11.22 11.11
C VAL A 103 -7.08 -10.75 12.08
N THR A 104 -5.88 -11.32 12.01
CA THR A 104 -4.75 -10.95 12.86
C THR A 104 -3.55 -10.61 12.00
N ALA A 105 -2.78 -9.62 12.44
CA ALA A 105 -1.56 -9.23 11.75
C ALA A 105 -0.49 -10.31 11.92
N ASP A 106 0.13 -10.71 10.84
CA ASP A 106 1.06 -11.84 10.83
C ASP A 106 2.43 -11.50 10.21
N GLY A 107 2.64 -10.30 9.74
CA GLY A 107 3.92 -9.97 9.13
C GLY A 107 4.10 -8.50 8.88
N GLU A 108 5.36 -8.09 8.81
CA GLU A 108 5.70 -6.74 8.45
C GLU A 108 5.20 -6.44 7.03
N PRO A 109 4.78 -5.23 6.77
CA PRO A 109 4.78 -4.07 7.70
C PRO A 109 3.53 -3.95 8.57
N CYS A 110 2.66 -4.91 8.58
CA CYS A 110 1.35 -4.81 9.21
C CYS A 110 1.26 -5.48 10.59
N THR A 111 2.32 -5.49 11.33
CA THR A 111 2.30 -6.09 12.67
C THR A 111 1.82 -5.14 13.74
#